data_446c6751255cb2f2bf0531a70fed5dfc
#
_entry.id   446c6751255cb2f2bf0531a70fed5dfc
#
_cell.length_a   1.000
_cell.length_b   1.000
_cell.length_c   1.000
_cell.angle_alpha   90.00
_cell.angle_beta   90.00
_cell.angle_gamma   90.00
#
_symmetry.space_group_name_H-M   'P 1'
#
loop_
_entity.id
_entity.type
_entity.pdbx_description
1 polymer ?
#
loop_
_entity_poly.entity_id
_entity_poly.type
_entity_poly.pdbx_seq_one_letter_code
_entity_poly.pdbx_strand_id
1 'polypeptide(L)'
;FKCCRLIFGEADHFPGLTVDRFNDILVAQTLSLGIEVRKELIFNLLYKILREQGEEIRGLYERNDVKIRLLEGMEENKGWFAFAETAEPGEPLTEIVENGIKYNVDVENGQKTGFFLDQKYNRQAIAKIARGKHVLDCFTHTGAFALNAAAGGAAAVTAVDISAEAAQMTDANASKNGLDKVVKGLKANVFDLLSELVNNKSREF
;
A
#
# COMPACT_ATOMS: atom_id res chain seq x y z
N PHE A 1 16.13 3.58 2.69
CA PHE A 1 14.87 3.43 1.92
C PHE A 1 13.97 2.37 2.54
N LYS A 2 13.11 2.78 3.50
CA LYS A 2 12.20 1.84 4.21
C LYS A 2 10.82 1.69 3.57
N CYS A 3 10.53 2.36 2.45
CA CYS A 3 9.29 2.25 1.69
C CYS A 3 9.59 2.48 0.20
N CYS A 4 9.80 1.40 -0.54
CA CYS A 4 10.20 1.48 -1.96
C CYS A 4 10.05 0.13 -2.66
N ARG A 5 10.05 0.16 -4.00
CA ARG A 5 10.23 -1.03 -4.81
C ARG A 5 11.71 -1.35 -4.93
N LEU A 6 12.09 -2.57 -4.52
CA LEU A 6 13.47 -3.06 -4.59
C LEU A 6 13.77 -3.74 -5.92
N ILE A 7 12.80 -4.48 -6.47
CA ILE A 7 12.94 -5.17 -7.77
C ILE A 7 11.68 -4.89 -8.58
N PHE A 8 11.89 -4.43 -9.82
CA PHE A 8 10.82 -4.10 -10.76
C PHE A 8 10.94 -4.92 -12.06
N GLY A 9 10.76 -6.22 -11.94
CA GLY A 9 10.59 -7.10 -13.09
C GLY A 9 11.62 -6.91 -14.19
N GLU A 10 11.13 -6.67 -15.38
CA GLU A 10 11.93 -6.52 -16.59
C GLU A 10 12.92 -5.34 -16.52
N ALA A 11 12.59 -4.27 -15.80
CA ALA A 11 13.47 -3.11 -15.65
C ALA A 11 14.76 -3.45 -14.91
N ASP A 12 14.73 -4.45 -14.03
CA ASP A 12 15.87 -4.92 -13.25
C ASP A 12 16.39 -6.29 -13.73
N HIS A 13 15.99 -6.72 -14.93
CA HIS A 13 16.38 -8.00 -15.54
C HIS A 13 15.88 -9.25 -14.78
N PHE A 14 14.80 -9.11 -14.01
CA PHE A 14 14.11 -10.20 -13.30
C PHE A 14 12.67 -10.34 -13.80
N PRO A 15 12.43 -10.73 -15.06
CA PRO A 15 11.07 -10.76 -15.63
C PRO A 15 10.13 -11.63 -14.79
N GLY A 16 9.02 -11.02 -14.37
CA GLY A 16 8.02 -11.65 -13.53
C GLY A 16 8.31 -11.63 -12.02
N LEU A 17 9.36 -10.93 -11.55
CA LEU A 17 9.62 -10.71 -10.13
C LEU A 17 9.36 -9.26 -9.75
N THR A 18 8.50 -9.04 -8.78
CA THR A 18 8.36 -7.75 -8.10
C THR A 18 8.66 -7.93 -6.62
N VAL A 19 9.49 -7.05 -6.05
CA VAL A 19 9.71 -7.00 -4.60
C VAL A 19 9.56 -5.58 -4.11
N ASP A 20 8.59 -5.37 -3.24
CA ASP A 20 8.36 -4.12 -2.53
C ASP A 20 8.84 -4.25 -1.08
N ARG A 21 9.33 -3.16 -0.54
CA ARG A 21 9.70 -3.06 0.87
C ARG A 21 8.77 -2.09 1.58
N PHE A 22 8.17 -2.56 2.66
CA PHE A 22 7.40 -1.77 3.61
C PHE A 22 8.05 -1.89 4.99
N ASN A 23 8.89 -0.92 5.33
CA ASN A 23 9.68 -0.88 6.57
C ASN A 23 10.52 -2.16 6.79
N ASP A 24 10.06 -3.08 7.63
CA ASP A 24 10.70 -4.33 8.00
C ASP A 24 10.13 -5.57 7.28
N ILE A 25 9.14 -5.39 6.40
CA ILE A 25 8.55 -6.46 5.59
C ILE A 25 8.93 -6.29 4.12
N LEU A 26 9.37 -7.36 3.49
CA LEU A 26 9.44 -7.49 2.04
C LEU A 26 8.17 -8.14 1.53
N VAL A 27 7.64 -7.66 0.42
CA VAL A 27 6.49 -8.27 -0.25
C VAL A 27 6.86 -8.63 -1.67
N ALA A 28 6.78 -9.90 -2.01
CA ALA A 28 7.17 -10.41 -3.31
C ALA A 28 5.99 -10.95 -4.12
N GLN A 29 6.05 -10.75 -5.42
CA GLN A 29 5.22 -11.44 -6.40
C GLN A 29 6.13 -12.17 -7.41
N THR A 30 5.90 -13.47 -7.58
CA THR A 30 6.59 -14.32 -8.57
C THR A 30 5.60 -14.70 -9.65
N LEU A 31 5.67 -14.04 -10.81
CA LEU A 31 4.67 -14.13 -11.87
C LEU A 31 5.11 -14.97 -13.07
N SER A 32 6.35 -15.47 -13.09
CA SER A 32 6.87 -16.35 -14.11
C SER A 32 7.43 -17.64 -13.52
N LEU A 33 7.27 -18.76 -14.22
CA LEU A 33 7.79 -20.07 -13.79
C LEU A 33 9.32 -20.03 -13.60
N GLY A 34 10.02 -19.27 -14.43
CA GLY A 34 11.48 -19.13 -14.33
C GLY A 34 11.94 -18.53 -13.01
N ILE A 35 11.18 -17.58 -12.45
CA ILE A 35 11.42 -16.98 -11.13
C ILE A 35 10.93 -17.94 -10.03
N GLU A 36 9.76 -18.52 -10.18
CA GLU A 36 9.17 -19.41 -9.15
C GLU A 36 10.11 -20.55 -8.77
N VAL A 37 10.71 -21.23 -9.76
CA VAL A 37 11.64 -22.34 -9.50
C VAL A 37 12.98 -21.89 -8.89
N ARG A 38 13.26 -20.61 -8.86
CA ARG A 38 14.48 -20.00 -8.30
C ARG A 38 14.22 -19.12 -7.11
N LYS A 39 12.95 -18.93 -6.70
CA LYS A 39 12.57 -17.96 -5.68
C LYS A 39 13.30 -18.18 -4.36
N GLU A 40 13.49 -19.42 -3.95
CA GLU A 40 14.18 -19.73 -2.71
C GLU A 40 15.62 -19.18 -2.70
N LEU A 41 16.38 -19.38 -3.78
CA LEU A 41 17.71 -18.82 -3.94
C LEU A 41 17.67 -17.28 -3.93
N ILE A 42 16.77 -16.70 -4.71
CA ILE A 42 16.67 -15.24 -4.87
C ILE A 42 16.29 -14.58 -3.53
N PHE A 43 15.29 -15.10 -2.83
CA PHE A 43 14.80 -14.53 -1.57
C PHE A 43 15.85 -14.64 -0.46
N ASN A 44 16.54 -15.79 -0.35
CA ASN A 44 17.62 -15.96 0.63
C ASN A 44 18.80 -15.02 0.35
N LEU A 45 19.20 -14.84 -0.92
CA LEU A 45 20.25 -13.89 -1.29
C LEU A 45 19.82 -12.45 -0.99
N LEU A 46 18.60 -12.05 -1.35
CA LEU A 46 18.08 -10.71 -1.08
C LEU A 46 18.06 -10.42 0.44
N TYR A 47 17.53 -11.35 1.23
CA TYR A 47 17.49 -11.25 2.68
C TYR A 47 18.90 -11.11 3.27
N LYS A 48 19.84 -11.95 2.83
CA LYS A 48 21.24 -11.90 3.27
C LYS A 48 21.89 -10.55 2.95
N ILE A 49 21.77 -10.07 1.71
CA ILE A 49 22.34 -8.78 1.27
C ILE A 49 21.81 -7.63 2.11
N LEU A 50 20.50 -7.57 2.34
CA LEU A 50 19.90 -6.50 3.15
C LEU A 50 20.41 -6.54 4.60
N ARG A 51 20.52 -7.71 5.19
CA ARG A 51 21.08 -7.86 6.55
C ARG A 51 22.56 -7.45 6.64
N GLU A 52 23.37 -7.83 5.66
CA GLU A 52 24.78 -7.42 5.57
C GLU A 52 24.92 -5.90 5.44
N GLN A 53 23.93 -5.22 4.87
CA GLN A 53 23.84 -3.76 4.80
C GLN A 53 23.30 -3.11 6.08
N GLY A 54 23.02 -3.90 7.13
CA GLY A 54 22.49 -3.40 8.40
C GLY A 54 20.99 -3.14 8.39
N GLU A 55 20.26 -3.65 7.40
CA GLU A 55 18.82 -3.47 7.33
C GLU A 55 18.10 -4.54 8.18
N GLU A 56 17.12 -4.07 8.95
CA GLU A 56 16.26 -4.93 9.77
C GLU A 56 15.08 -5.40 8.92
N ILE A 57 15.08 -6.67 8.52
CA ILE A 57 13.99 -7.31 7.77
C ILE A 57 13.42 -8.41 8.65
N ARG A 58 12.13 -8.29 9.00
CA ARG A 58 11.39 -9.25 9.82
C ARG A 58 10.99 -10.48 9.02
N GLY A 59 10.61 -10.31 7.75
CA GLY A 59 10.23 -11.41 6.89
C GLY A 59 9.91 -10.97 5.47
N LEU A 60 9.63 -11.96 4.62
CA LEU A 60 9.12 -11.76 3.26
C LEU A 60 7.75 -12.41 3.14
N TYR A 61 6.77 -11.64 2.67
CA TYR A 61 5.41 -12.09 2.40
C TYR A 61 5.20 -12.26 0.91
N GLU A 62 4.73 -13.43 0.49
CA GLU A 62 4.38 -13.71 -0.92
C GLU A 62 2.94 -13.26 -1.19
N ARG A 63 2.74 -12.44 -2.22
CA ARG A 63 1.43 -12.00 -2.74
C ARG A 63 1.21 -12.56 -4.15
N ASN A 64 1.22 -13.87 -4.22
CA ASN A 64 1.05 -14.66 -5.42
C ASN A 64 -0.43 -15.02 -5.68
N ASP A 65 -1.36 -14.33 -5.02
CA ASP A 65 -2.81 -14.42 -5.15
C ASP A 65 -3.33 -13.68 -6.41
N VAL A 66 -2.70 -13.92 -7.56
CA VAL A 66 -2.98 -13.24 -8.83
C VAL A 66 -3.15 -14.23 -9.98
N LYS A 67 -4.25 -14.10 -10.71
CA LYS A 67 -4.67 -15.05 -11.77
C LYS A 67 -3.67 -15.23 -12.92
N ILE A 68 -2.79 -14.26 -13.15
CA ILE A 68 -1.79 -14.36 -14.21
C ILE A 68 -0.87 -15.57 -14.03
N ARG A 69 -0.67 -16.03 -12.80
CA ARG A 69 0.13 -17.23 -12.49
C ARG A 69 -0.41 -18.50 -13.14
N LEU A 70 -1.74 -18.58 -13.27
CA LEU A 70 -2.40 -19.72 -13.91
C LEU A 70 -2.00 -19.88 -15.40
N LEU A 71 -1.62 -18.78 -16.08
CA LEU A 71 -1.13 -18.81 -17.46
C LEU A 71 0.23 -19.47 -17.59
N GLU A 72 1.03 -19.45 -16.52
CA GLU A 72 2.34 -20.09 -16.41
C GLU A 72 2.25 -21.51 -15.77
N GLY A 73 1.04 -22.01 -15.53
CA GLY A 73 0.80 -23.30 -14.90
C GLY A 73 1.09 -23.35 -13.41
N MET A 74 1.12 -22.19 -12.74
CA MET A 74 1.37 -22.06 -11.30
C MET A 74 0.07 -21.80 -10.56
N GLU A 75 -0.02 -22.28 -9.31
CA GLU A 75 -1.15 -22.01 -8.42
C GLU A 75 -1.06 -20.61 -7.77
N GLU A 76 -2.23 -20.05 -7.43
CA GLU A 76 -2.30 -18.85 -6.61
C GLU A 76 -1.99 -19.21 -5.15
N ASN A 77 -1.15 -18.41 -4.50
CA ASN A 77 -0.86 -18.56 -3.06
C ASN A 77 -0.51 -17.22 -2.43
N LYS A 78 -0.66 -17.12 -1.11
CA LYS A 78 -0.12 -16.01 -0.32
C LYS A 78 0.30 -16.51 1.07
N GLY A 79 1.25 -15.84 1.67
CA GLY A 79 1.74 -16.16 3.01
C GLY A 79 3.20 -15.78 3.21
N TRP A 80 3.67 -16.02 4.43
CA TRP A 80 5.07 -15.81 4.77
C TRP A 80 5.95 -16.82 4.07
N PHE A 81 7.04 -16.35 3.47
CA PHE A 81 8.11 -17.20 2.99
C PHE A 81 8.97 -17.65 4.19
N ALA A 82 9.17 -18.96 4.31
CA ALA A 82 9.95 -19.53 5.41
C ALA A 82 11.46 -19.43 5.11
N PHE A 83 12.14 -18.54 5.80
CA PHE A 83 13.61 -18.53 5.84
C PHE A 83 14.10 -19.52 6.89
N ALA A 84 15.19 -20.24 6.59
CA ALA A 84 15.72 -21.28 7.46
C ALA A 84 16.18 -20.76 8.85
N GLU A 85 16.52 -19.48 8.97
CA GLU A 85 17.15 -18.89 10.16
C GLU A 85 16.28 -17.85 10.89
N THR A 86 15.00 -17.68 10.52
CA THR A 86 14.16 -16.66 11.13
C THR A 86 13.10 -17.24 12.03
N ALA A 87 12.81 -16.53 13.14
CA ALA A 87 11.60 -16.76 13.93
C ALA A 87 10.35 -16.44 13.08
N GLU A 88 9.18 -16.90 13.54
CA GLU A 88 7.91 -16.55 12.89
C GLU A 88 7.77 -15.03 12.79
N PRO A 89 7.48 -14.49 11.58
CA PRO A 89 7.48 -13.04 11.35
C PRO A 89 6.35 -12.28 12.06
N GLY A 90 5.39 -12.96 12.65
CA GLY A 90 4.22 -12.37 13.32
C GLY A 90 3.16 -11.87 12.33
N GLU A 91 2.39 -10.86 12.74
CA GLU A 91 1.29 -10.34 11.91
C GLU A 91 1.79 -9.65 10.64
N PRO A 92 1.07 -9.78 9.50
CA PRO A 92 1.41 -9.18 8.22
C PRO A 92 1.04 -7.68 8.17
N LEU A 93 1.32 -6.95 9.25
CA LEU A 93 1.03 -5.53 9.43
C LEU A 93 2.31 -4.77 9.78
N THR A 94 2.54 -3.64 9.13
CA THR A 94 3.68 -2.77 9.43
C THR A 94 3.32 -1.29 9.30
N GLU A 95 4.19 -0.42 9.79
CA GLU A 95 4.06 1.03 9.64
C GLU A 95 5.10 1.54 8.65
N ILE A 96 4.67 2.37 7.71
CA ILE A 96 5.56 3.10 6.80
C ILE A 96 5.46 4.60 7.01
N VAL A 97 6.49 5.32 6.57
CA VAL A 97 6.46 6.78 6.48
C VAL A 97 6.69 7.20 5.03
N GLU A 98 5.73 7.92 4.46
CA GLU A 98 5.87 8.53 3.15
C GLU A 98 5.43 10.00 3.19
N ASN A 99 6.23 10.89 2.63
CA ASN A 99 5.98 12.34 2.63
C ASN A 99 5.80 12.93 4.06
N GLY A 100 6.41 12.31 5.07
CA GLY A 100 6.27 12.69 6.47
C GLY A 100 4.98 12.19 7.14
N ILE A 101 4.16 11.43 6.46
CA ILE A 101 2.90 10.86 6.96
C ILE A 101 3.10 9.37 7.25
N LYS A 102 2.59 8.92 8.38
CA LYS A 102 2.62 7.53 8.82
C LYS A 102 1.40 6.78 8.31
N TYR A 103 1.59 5.57 7.79
CA TYR A 103 0.52 4.69 7.35
C TYR A 103 0.69 3.30 7.94
N ASN A 104 -0.41 2.69 8.35
CA ASN A 104 -0.48 1.25 8.54
C ASN A 104 -0.60 0.58 7.16
N VAL A 105 0.19 -0.45 6.95
CA VAL A 105 0.16 -1.26 5.73
C VAL A 105 -0.11 -2.71 6.10
N ASP A 106 -1.23 -3.23 5.64
CA ASP A 106 -1.58 -4.64 5.71
C ASP A 106 -1.11 -5.31 4.41
N VAL A 107 -0.05 -6.11 4.52
CA VAL A 107 0.53 -6.77 3.34
C VAL A 107 -0.25 -8.01 2.93
N GLU A 108 -1.11 -8.54 3.80
CA GLU A 108 -1.97 -9.68 3.50
C GLU A 108 -3.24 -9.29 2.75
N ASN A 109 -3.96 -8.26 3.24
CA ASN A 109 -5.29 -7.89 2.74
C ASN A 109 -5.28 -6.59 1.94
N GLY A 110 -4.17 -5.85 1.96
CA GLY A 110 -4.01 -4.62 1.18
C GLY A 110 -4.00 -4.89 -0.32
N GLN A 111 -4.40 -3.89 -1.10
CA GLN A 111 -4.39 -3.98 -2.56
C GLN A 111 -2.96 -4.07 -3.10
N LYS A 112 -2.78 -4.75 -4.24
CA LYS A 112 -1.47 -5.06 -4.83
C LYS A 112 -0.57 -5.77 -3.79
N THR A 113 0.57 -5.16 -3.48
CA THR A 113 1.51 -5.64 -2.46
C THR A 113 1.25 -5.07 -1.06
N GLY A 114 0.23 -4.20 -0.90
CA GLY A 114 -0.16 -3.58 0.37
C GLY A 114 -0.31 -2.06 0.30
N PHE A 115 0.48 -1.37 -0.55
CA PHE A 115 0.42 0.09 -0.70
C PHE A 115 0.85 0.52 -2.11
N PHE A 116 0.29 1.63 -2.61
CA PHE A 116 0.54 2.15 -3.96
C PHE A 116 1.79 3.05 -4.00
N LEU A 117 2.97 2.47 -4.12
CA LEU A 117 4.25 3.18 -4.12
C LEU A 117 4.41 4.17 -5.28
N ASP A 118 3.82 3.87 -6.44
CA ASP A 118 3.85 4.67 -7.66
C ASP A 118 3.17 6.04 -7.52
N GLN A 119 2.27 6.21 -6.54
CA GLN A 119 1.48 7.43 -6.34
C GLN A 119 2.14 8.48 -5.44
N LYS A 120 3.35 8.25 -4.95
CA LYS A 120 4.05 9.13 -4.00
C LYS A 120 4.07 10.60 -4.41
N TYR A 121 4.45 10.87 -5.66
CA TYR A 121 4.55 12.24 -6.18
C TYR A 121 3.19 12.88 -6.46
N ASN A 122 2.20 12.07 -6.87
CA ASN A 122 0.83 12.53 -7.04
C ASN A 122 0.22 12.95 -5.70
N ARG A 123 0.49 12.20 -4.64
CA ARG A 123 0.10 12.58 -3.27
C ARG A 123 0.74 13.90 -2.83
N GLN A 124 2.01 14.13 -3.14
CA GLN A 124 2.66 15.42 -2.89
C GLN A 124 2.05 16.57 -3.70
N ALA A 125 1.62 16.31 -4.93
CA ALA A 125 0.98 17.32 -5.77
C ALA A 125 -0.36 17.77 -5.18
N ILE A 126 -1.19 16.85 -4.69
CA ILE A 126 -2.46 17.18 -4.01
C ILE A 126 -2.20 18.04 -2.77
N ALA A 127 -1.20 17.72 -1.96
CA ALA A 127 -0.85 18.52 -0.78
C ALA A 127 -0.59 20.00 -1.12
N LYS A 128 0.01 20.28 -2.29
CA LYS A 128 0.34 21.66 -2.73
C LYS A 128 -0.89 22.52 -3.07
N ILE A 129 -2.01 21.89 -3.47
CA ILE A 129 -3.20 22.59 -3.96
C ILE A 129 -4.39 22.51 -3.01
N ALA A 130 -4.28 21.74 -1.93
CA ALA A 130 -5.39 21.45 -1.01
C ALA A 130 -5.69 22.56 0.02
N ARG A 131 -4.77 23.50 0.24
CA ARG A 131 -4.89 24.51 1.31
C ARG A 131 -6.23 25.24 1.30
N GLY A 132 -6.95 25.18 2.42
CA GLY A 132 -8.25 25.82 2.64
C GLY A 132 -9.42 25.23 1.86
N LYS A 133 -9.20 24.11 1.14
CA LYS A 133 -10.25 23.47 0.35
C LYS A 133 -10.98 22.39 1.13
N HIS A 134 -12.24 22.16 0.75
CA HIS A 134 -12.95 20.92 1.04
C HIS A 134 -12.60 19.91 -0.06
N VAL A 135 -12.16 18.72 0.33
CA VAL A 135 -11.64 17.71 -0.60
C VAL A 135 -12.48 16.44 -0.50
N LEU A 136 -12.91 15.93 -1.65
CA LEU A 136 -13.49 14.60 -1.78
C LEU A 136 -12.44 13.67 -2.39
N ASP A 137 -11.97 12.69 -1.61
CA ASP A 137 -11.07 11.64 -2.07
C ASP A 137 -11.88 10.38 -2.38
N CYS A 138 -12.08 10.13 -3.68
CA CYS A 138 -12.84 9.00 -4.18
C CYS A 138 -11.95 7.77 -4.34
N PHE A 139 -12.43 6.60 -3.89
CA PHE A 139 -11.69 5.34 -3.90
C PHE A 139 -10.41 5.43 -3.06
N THR A 140 -10.57 5.93 -1.86
CA THR A 140 -9.48 6.39 -1.00
C THR A 140 -8.53 5.29 -0.54
N HIS A 141 -8.97 4.02 -0.56
CA HIS A 141 -8.22 2.88 -0.03
C HIS A 141 -7.84 3.12 1.45
N THR A 142 -6.58 3.35 1.76
CA THR A 142 -6.08 3.61 3.14
C THR A 142 -5.96 5.09 3.50
N GLY A 143 -6.59 5.99 2.73
CA GLY A 143 -6.59 7.42 2.99
C GLY A 143 -5.34 8.17 2.52
N ALA A 144 -4.52 7.58 1.65
CA ALA A 144 -3.21 8.15 1.38
C ALA A 144 -3.27 9.51 0.66
N PHE A 145 -4.19 9.72 -0.27
CA PHE A 145 -4.42 11.05 -0.87
C PHE A 145 -5.08 12.01 0.13
N ALA A 146 -6.09 11.53 0.85
CA ALA A 146 -6.79 12.31 1.87
C ALA A 146 -5.85 12.89 2.93
N LEU A 147 -4.93 12.06 3.46
CA LEU A 147 -3.98 12.49 4.48
C LEU A 147 -2.96 13.51 3.93
N ASN A 148 -2.50 13.34 2.69
CA ASN A 148 -1.63 14.33 2.05
C ASN A 148 -2.37 15.65 1.80
N ALA A 149 -3.64 15.62 1.40
CA ALA A 149 -4.45 16.83 1.27
C ALA A 149 -4.62 17.55 2.62
N ALA A 150 -4.93 16.82 3.68
CA ALA A 150 -5.05 17.36 5.03
C ALA A 150 -3.73 17.95 5.54
N ALA A 151 -2.60 17.25 5.37
CA ALA A 151 -1.26 17.75 5.70
C ALA A 151 -0.89 19.00 4.88
N GLY A 152 -1.41 19.13 3.65
CA GLY A 152 -1.30 20.33 2.82
C GLY A 152 -2.16 21.50 3.25
N GLY A 153 -2.98 21.33 4.31
CA GLY A 153 -3.82 22.38 4.89
C GLY A 153 -5.24 22.43 4.32
N ALA A 154 -5.78 21.32 3.83
CA ALA A 154 -7.22 21.23 3.51
C ALA A 154 -8.07 21.61 4.73
N ALA A 155 -9.21 22.27 4.51
CA ALA A 155 -10.14 22.63 5.56
C ALA A 155 -10.92 21.40 6.07
N ALA A 156 -11.31 20.52 5.16
CA ALA A 156 -11.95 19.23 5.45
C ALA A 156 -11.67 18.24 4.32
N VAL A 157 -11.62 16.95 4.63
CA VAL A 157 -11.43 15.88 3.65
C VAL A 157 -12.41 14.75 3.95
N THR A 158 -13.27 14.44 2.98
CA THR A 158 -14.12 13.25 2.99
C THR A 158 -13.48 12.19 2.12
N ALA A 159 -13.05 11.10 2.72
CA ALA A 159 -12.33 10.00 2.08
C ALA A 159 -13.25 8.80 1.92
N VAL A 160 -13.63 8.48 0.68
CA VAL A 160 -14.70 7.52 0.37
C VAL A 160 -14.15 6.23 -0.20
N ASP A 161 -14.59 5.11 0.35
CA ASP A 161 -14.36 3.79 -0.21
C ASP A 161 -15.60 2.90 0.00
N ILE A 162 -15.77 1.89 -0.86
CA ILE A 162 -16.84 0.91 -0.72
C ILE A 162 -16.54 -0.09 0.41
N SER A 163 -15.24 -0.34 0.71
CA SER A 163 -14.80 -1.20 1.81
C SER A 163 -14.92 -0.47 3.14
N ALA A 164 -15.56 -1.12 4.12
CA ALA A 164 -15.62 -0.62 5.49
C ALA A 164 -14.22 -0.62 6.13
N GLU A 165 -13.43 -1.62 5.83
CA GLU A 165 -12.06 -1.78 6.32
C GLU A 165 -11.15 -0.65 5.82
N ALA A 166 -11.29 -0.28 4.54
CA ALA A 166 -10.57 0.85 3.95
C ALA A 166 -10.93 2.19 4.63
N ALA A 167 -12.22 2.44 4.85
CA ALA A 167 -12.67 3.63 5.56
C ALA A 167 -12.15 3.67 7.01
N GLN A 168 -12.21 2.54 7.73
CA GLN A 168 -11.66 2.42 9.09
C GLN A 168 -10.14 2.60 9.12
N MET A 169 -9.42 2.04 8.15
CA MET A 169 -7.97 2.23 8.03
C MET A 169 -7.62 3.70 7.77
N THR A 170 -8.44 4.40 6.98
CA THR A 170 -8.30 5.85 6.74
C THR A 170 -8.42 6.63 8.06
N ASP A 171 -9.44 6.35 8.87
CA ASP A 171 -9.63 7.01 10.17
C ASP A 171 -8.48 6.67 11.16
N ALA A 172 -8.02 5.42 11.18
CA ALA A 172 -6.88 5.01 11.99
C ALA A 172 -5.59 5.73 11.58
N ASN A 173 -5.32 5.83 10.27
CA ASN A 173 -4.19 6.57 9.74
C ASN A 173 -4.31 8.09 10.00
N ALA A 174 -5.51 8.66 9.91
CA ALA A 174 -5.76 10.06 10.26
C ALA A 174 -5.44 10.33 11.74
N SER A 175 -5.95 9.50 12.64
CA SER A 175 -5.69 9.61 14.08
C SER A 175 -4.20 9.48 14.41
N LYS A 176 -3.50 8.54 13.79
CA LYS A 176 -2.06 8.32 13.95
C LYS A 176 -1.23 9.57 13.60
N ASN A 177 -1.70 10.40 12.68
CA ASN A 177 -1.05 11.62 12.23
C ASN A 177 -1.64 12.92 12.85
N GLY A 178 -2.60 12.82 13.77
CA GLY A 178 -3.28 13.97 14.35
C GLY A 178 -4.17 14.74 13.35
N LEU A 179 -4.64 14.07 12.30
CA LEU A 179 -5.47 14.63 11.22
C LEU A 179 -6.95 14.22 11.32
N ASP A 180 -7.34 13.53 12.39
CA ASP A 180 -8.69 13.00 12.63
C ASP A 180 -9.80 14.06 12.70
N LYS A 181 -9.44 15.32 12.96
CA LYS A 181 -10.38 16.46 12.93
C LYS A 181 -10.66 16.96 11.51
N VAL A 182 -9.77 16.67 10.57
CA VAL A 182 -9.84 17.15 9.18
C VAL A 182 -10.28 16.05 8.23
N VAL A 183 -9.77 14.83 8.42
CA VAL A 183 -10.05 13.66 7.56
C VAL A 183 -11.13 12.80 8.19
N LYS A 184 -12.12 12.40 7.37
CA LYS A 184 -13.16 11.43 7.74
C LYS A 184 -13.29 10.35 6.67
N GLY A 185 -13.15 9.10 7.09
CA GLY A 185 -13.44 7.93 6.28
C GLY A 185 -14.96 7.72 6.15
N LEU A 186 -15.43 7.49 4.94
CA LEU A 186 -16.82 7.22 4.62
C LEU A 186 -16.95 5.93 3.80
N LYS A 187 -17.66 4.94 4.35
CA LYS A 187 -18.06 3.77 3.59
C LYS A 187 -19.25 4.14 2.69
N ALA A 188 -19.01 4.24 1.38
CA ALA A 188 -20.07 4.48 0.41
C ALA A 188 -19.63 4.01 -0.98
N ASN A 189 -20.61 3.72 -1.85
CA ASN A 189 -20.37 3.62 -3.28
C ASN A 189 -20.16 5.03 -3.84
N VAL A 190 -18.98 5.29 -4.38
CA VAL A 190 -18.61 6.62 -4.91
C VAL A 190 -19.57 7.10 -6.00
N PHE A 191 -20.01 6.22 -6.91
CA PHE A 191 -20.90 6.60 -8.01
C PHE A 191 -22.29 7.01 -7.51
N ASP A 192 -22.80 6.32 -6.49
CA ASP A 192 -24.08 6.66 -5.86
C ASP A 192 -23.98 7.98 -5.11
N LEU A 193 -22.90 8.16 -4.34
CA LEU A 193 -22.63 9.41 -3.61
C LEU A 193 -22.52 10.61 -4.56
N LEU A 194 -21.77 10.50 -5.65
CA LEU A 194 -21.65 11.58 -6.63
C LEU A 194 -22.99 11.92 -7.28
N SER A 195 -23.79 10.89 -7.58
CA SER A 195 -25.15 11.11 -8.12
C SER A 195 -26.05 11.83 -7.14
N GLU A 196 -25.98 11.48 -5.86
CA GLU A 196 -26.72 12.15 -4.78
C GLU A 196 -26.29 13.62 -4.62
N LEU A 197 -24.97 13.89 -4.59
CA LEU A 197 -24.44 15.25 -4.51
C LEU A 197 -24.90 16.13 -5.68
N VAL A 198 -24.92 15.57 -6.90
CA VAL A 198 -25.42 16.30 -8.08
C VAL A 198 -26.93 16.58 -7.95
N ASN A 199 -27.75 15.59 -7.58
CA ASN A 199 -29.19 15.75 -7.41
C ASN A 199 -29.55 16.79 -6.35
N ASN A 200 -28.77 16.83 -5.26
CA ASN A 200 -28.92 17.79 -4.15
C ASN A 200 -28.31 19.16 -4.47
N LYS A 201 -27.71 19.33 -5.66
CA LYS A 201 -26.99 20.56 -6.06
C LYS A 201 -25.94 20.98 -5.02
N SER A 202 -25.29 20.01 -4.39
CA SER A 202 -24.24 20.27 -3.42
C SER A 202 -23.08 21.03 -4.05
N ARG A 203 -22.52 21.98 -3.30
CA ARG A 203 -21.31 22.74 -3.65
C ARG A 203 -20.27 22.65 -2.53
N GLU A 204 -20.25 21.52 -1.85
CA GLU A 204 -19.38 21.30 -0.70
C GLU A 204 -17.93 21.11 -1.11
N PHE A 205 -17.70 20.53 -2.28
CA PHE A 205 -16.37 20.19 -2.80
C PHE A 205 -15.99 21.00 -4.05
#